data_07f1ebaa3f66f9982c1d08b89b54cf86
#
_entry.id   07f1ebaa3f66f9982c1d08b89b54cf86
#
_cell.length_a   1.000
_cell.length_b   1.000
_cell.length_c   1.000
_cell.angle_alpha   90.00
_cell.angle_beta   90.00
_cell.angle_gamma   90.00
#
_symmetry.space_group_name_H-M   'P 1'
#
loop_
_entity.id
_entity.type
_entity.pdbx_description
1 polymer ?
#
loop_
_entity_poly.entity_id
_entity_poly.type
_entity_poly.pdbx_seq_one_letter_code
_entity_poly.pdbx_strand_id
1 'polypeptide(L)'
;MALAELFGLIDHLASEGRSLRMILLTHHHPDHIAGVTAVRERYRVPVAAHADTGAHVKLDVSLAGGERIPLEAGIREWTLRVLHTPGHARDHLCFLHEASGSLFCGDLVAGAGTVVIDPPDGDMRDYLASLDRLAALEPSVLFPAHGSPHGAPARRLAGLIAHRLERDYPH
;
A
#
# COMPACT_ATOMS: atom_id res chain seq x y z
N MET A 1 11.56 9.29 4.30
CA MET A 1 11.15 10.65 4.79
C MET A 1 11.30 10.67 6.30
N ALA A 2 11.98 11.68 6.84
CA ALA A 2 12.08 11.82 8.29
C ALA A 2 10.72 12.21 8.90
N LEU A 3 10.48 11.80 10.15
CA LEU A 3 9.19 12.07 10.83
C LEU A 3 8.87 13.57 10.92
N ALA A 4 9.89 14.41 11.09
CA ALA A 4 9.72 15.87 11.08
C ALA A 4 9.24 16.42 9.74
N GLU A 5 9.72 15.87 8.62
CA GLU A 5 9.27 16.25 7.27
C GLU A 5 7.81 15.83 7.04
N LEU A 6 7.42 14.64 7.52
CA LEU A 6 6.04 14.17 7.47
C LEU A 6 5.11 15.09 8.26
N PHE A 7 5.49 15.48 9.47
CA PHE A 7 4.72 16.43 10.27
C PHE A 7 4.60 17.78 9.57
N GLY A 8 5.70 18.31 9.02
CA GLY A 8 5.69 19.56 8.27
C GLY A 8 4.73 19.52 7.07
N LEU A 9 4.70 18.39 6.33
CA LEU A 9 3.77 18.20 5.22
C LEU A 9 2.32 18.17 5.70
N ILE A 10 2.00 17.41 6.74
CA ILE A 10 0.63 17.30 7.28
C ILE A 10 0.16 18.66 7.79
N ASP A 11 1.00 19.39 8.53
CA ASP A 11 0.67 20.71 9.07
C ASP A 11 0.47 21.74 7.94
N HIS A 12 1.28 21.67 6.89
CA HIS A 12 1.11 22.50 5.68
C HIS A 12 -0.24 22.21 4.99
N LEU A 13 -0.57 20.94 4.76
CA LEU A 13 -1.85 20.54 4.19
C LEU A 13 -3.04 21.02 5.06
N ALA A 14 -2.89 20.96 6.38
CA ALA A 14 -3.90 21.45 7.30
C ALA A 14 -4.11 22.98 7.18
N SER A 15 -3.04 23.76 6.94
CA SER A 15 -3.12 25.19 6.70
C SER A 15 -3.87 25.55 5.42
N GLU A 16 -3.92 24.61 4.45
CA GLU A 16 -4.72 24.71 3.20
C GLU A 16 -6.15 24.18 3.32
N GLY A 17 -6.61 23.86 4.54
CA GLY A 17 -7.96 23.34 4.81
C GLY A 17 -8.11 21.83 4.54
N ARG A 18 -7.01 21.10 4.34
CA ARG A 18 -7.00 19.64 4.20
C ARG A 18 -6.64 19.00 5.54
N SER A 19 -7.44 18.06 6.03
CA SER A 19 -7.19 17.40 7.31
C SER A 19 -6.82 15.93 7.11
N LEU A 20 -5.83 15.46 7.89
CA LEU A 20 -5.57 14.03 8.01
C LEU A 20 -6.77 13.37 8.69
N ARG A 21 -7.31 12.31 8.10
CA ARG A 21 -8.50 11.62 8.61
C ARG A 21 -8.19 10.24 9.15
N MET A 22 -7.18 9.56 8.59
CA MET A 22 -6.86 8.18 8.90
C MET A 22 -5.44 7.85 8.46
N ILE A 23 -4.81 6.91 9.12
CA ILE A 23 -3.57 6.25 8.67
C ILE A 23 -3.96 4.89 8.08
N LEU A 24 -3.60 4.67 6.82
CA LEU A 24 -3.73 3.37 6.16
C LEU A 24 -2.34 2.75 6.01
N LEU A 25 -2.17 1.53 6.51
CA LEU A 25 -0.90 0.81 6.40
C LEU A 25 -1.02 -0.28 5.36
N THR A 26 0.02 -0.41 4.55
CA THR A 26 0.10 -1.50 3.57
C THR A 26 0.49 -2.82 4.23
N HIS A 27 1.45 -2.81 5.16
CA HIS A 27 1.92 -4.00 5.87
C HIS A 27 2.77 -3.62 7.09
N HIS A 28 3.21 -4.63 7.87
CA HIS A 28 3.81 -4.44 9.19
C HIS A 28 5.33 -4.18 9.21
N HIS A 29 6.02 -4.15 8.07
CA HIS A 29 7.49 -3.97 8.10
C HIS A 29 7.90 -2.66 8.80
N PRO A 30 9.06 -2.66 9.48
CA PRO A 30 9.44 -1.55 10.39
C PRO A 30 9.47 -0.17 9.74
N ASP A 31 9.90 -0.07 8.49
CA ASP A 31 9.97 1.19 7.75
C ASP A 31 8.59 1.74 7.33
N HIS A 32 7.54 0.90 7.38
CA HIS A 32 6.15 1.30 7.14
C HIS A 32 5.40 1.66 8.41
N ILE A 33 5.80 1.13 9.58
CA ILE A 33 5.06 1.35 10.83
C ILE A 33 5.78 2.22 11.86
N ALA A 34 7.08 2.48 11.71
CA ALA A 34 7.89 3.17 12.72
C ALA A 34 7.35 4.55 13.13
N GLY A 35 6.70 5.29 12.22
CA GLY A 35 6.13 6.61 12.48
C GLY A 35 4.69 6.62 12.98
N VAL A 36 3.99 5.48 12.95
CA VAL A 36 2.54 5.41 13.14
C VAL A 36 2.09 5.94 14.50
N THR A 37 2.74 5.50 15.58
CA THR A 37 2.40 5.95 16.94
C THR A 37 2.52 7.45 17.08
N ALA A 38 3.61 8.04 16.60
CA ALA A 38 3.84 9.49 16.71
C ALA A 38 2.83 10.31 15.89
N VAL A 39 2.47 9.85 14.68
CA VAL A 39 1.44 10.50 13.85
C VAL A 39 0.08 10.38 14.50
N ARG A 40 -0.27 9.18 14.99
CA ARG A 40 -1.54 8.93 15.67
C ARG A 40 -1.71 9.80 16.91
N GLU A 41 -0.71 9.90 17.75
CA GLU A 41 -0.76 10.71 18.99
C GLU A 41 -0.88 12.20 18.70
N ARG A 42 -0.12 12.69 17.69
CA ARG A 42 -0.12 14.11 17.33
C ARG A 42 -1.46 14.55 16.72
N TYR A 43 -2.00 13.77 15.77
CA TYR A 43 -3.17 14.17 14.99
C TYR A 43 -4.47 13.51 15.46
N ARG A 44 -4.41 12.56 16.38
CA ARG A 44 -5.57 11.85 16.96
C ARG A 44 -6.45 11.18 15.91
N VAL A 45 -5.81 10.56 14.93
CA VAL A 45 -6.49 9.87 13.83
C VAL A 45 -6.44 8.35 14.00
N PRO A 46 -7.45 7.62 13.50
CA PRO A 46 -7.46 6.16 13.55
C PRO A 46 -6.41 5.55 12.61
N VAL A 47 -5.98 4.34 12.97
CA VAL A 47 -5.07 3.50 12.19
C VAL A 47 -5.85 2.29 11.67
N ALA A 48 -5.79 2.07 10.36
CA ALA A 48 -6.40 0.93 9.70
C ALA A 48 -5.35 0.13 8.91
N ALA A 49 -5.39 -1.19 9.06
CA ALA A 49 -4.51 -2.14 8.38
C ALA A 49 -5.12 -3.54 8.39
N HIS A 50 -4.43 -4.50 7.75
CA HIS A 50 -4.78 -5.91 7.91
C HIS A 50 -4.74 -6.34 9.39
N ALA A 51 -5.59 -7.28 9.77
CA ALA A 51 -5.69 -7.72 11.17
C ALA A 51 -4.34 -8.19 11.75
N ASP A 52 -3.52 -8.89 10.95
CA ASP A 52 -2.21 -9.39 11.38
C ASP A 52 -1.20 -8.29 11.69
N THR A 53 -1.33 -7.11 11.08
CA THR A 53 -0.54 -5.92 11.41
C THR A 53 -0.76 -5.50 12.88
N GLY A 54 -1.89 -5.88 13.46
CA GLY A 54 -2.23 -5.60 14.86
C GLY A 54 -1.30 -6.24 15.90
N ALA A 55 -0.50 -7.24 15.51
CA ALA A 55 0.55 -7.78 16.37
C ALA A 55 1.74 -6.80 16.56
N HIS A 56 1.90 -5.83 15.67
CA HIS A 56 3.03 -4.91 15.61
C HIS A 56 2.66 -3.47 15.96
N VAL A 57 1.41 -3.06 15.70
CA VAL A 57 0.92 -1.71 15.96
C VAL A 57 -0.55 -1.75 16.37
N LYS A 58 -0.96 -0.85 17.27
CA LYS A 58 -2.35 -0.76 17.70
C LYS A 58 -3.24 -0.26 16.56
N LEU A 59 -4.19 -1.09 16.13
CA LEU A 59 -5.20 -0.76 15.12
C LEU A 59 -6.49 -0.25 15.78
N ASP A 60 -7.18 0.64 15.07
CA ASP A 60 -8.56 1.05 15.37
C ASP A 60 -9.55 0.36 14.43
N VAL A 61 -9.10 0.04 13.21
CA VAL A 61 -9.90 -0.65 12.19
C VAL A 61 -9.07 -1.78 11.57
N SER A 62 -9.62 -2.99 11.57
CA SER A 62 -9.05 -4.14 10.86
C SER A 62 -9.66 -4.24 9.48
N LEU A 63 -8.80 -4.43 8.48
CA LEU A 63 -9.14 -4.61 7.07
C LEU A 63 -8.79 -6.04 6.64
N ALA A 64 -9.57 -6.60 5.71
CA ALA A 64 -9.34 -7.96 5.22
C ALA A 64 -9.24 -8.04 3.68
N GLY A 65 -9.57 -6.93 2.98
CA GLY A 65 -9.68 -6.85 1.53
C GLY A 65 -11.13 -6.94 1.06
N GLY A 66 -11.49 -6.02 0.14
CA GLY A 66 -12.84 -5.84 -0.37
C GLY A 66 -13.56 -4.62 0.21
N GLU A 67 -13.11 -4.08 1.33
CA GLU A 67 -13.69 -2.88 1.93
C GLU A 67 -13.53 -1.67 1.00
N ARG A 68 -14.49 -0.75 1.10
CA ARG A 68 -14.46 0.55 0.46
C ARG A 68 -14.40 1.64 1.49
N ILE A 69 -13.32 2.41 1.47
CA ILE A 69 -13.08 3.53 2.39
C ILE A 69 -13.45 4.81 1.66
N PRO A 70 -14.53 5.49 2.06
CA PRO A 70 -14.90 6.76 1.45
C PRO A 70 -13.88 7.84 1.82
N LEU A 71 -13.47 8.63 0.84
CA LEU A 71 -12.63 9.79 1.01
C LEU A 71 -13.50 11.03 0.75
N GLU A 72 -13.70 11.83 1.76
CA GLU A 72 -14.43 13.11 1.62
C GLU A 72 -13.50 14.13 0.94
N ALA A 73 -13.74 14.41 -0.33
CA ALA A 73 -13.00 15.40 -1.11
C ALA A 73 -13.98 16.41 -1.74
N GLY A 74 -14.61 17.25 -0.92
CA GLY A 74 -15.55 18.26 -1.36
C GLY A 74 -16.81 17.67 -2.01
N ILE A 75 -17.09 18.02 -3.27
CA ILE A 75 -18.32 17.61 -3.99
C ILE A 75 -18.22 16.20 -4.60
N ARG A 76 -17.04 15.58 -4.61
CA ARG A 76 -16.81 14.27 -5.21
C ARG A 76 -16.62 13.21 -4.13
N GLU A 77 -17.42 12.17 -4.20
CA GLU A 77 -17.19 10.94 -3.43
C GLU A 77 -16.00 10.20 -4.04
N TRP A 78 -14.91 10.16 -3.34
CA TRP A 78 -13.74 9.37 -3.70
C TRP A 78 -13.72 8.14 -2.81
N THR A 79 -13.36 7.01 -3.39
CA THR A 79 -13.36 5.74 -2.68
C THR A 79 -12.04 5.03 -2.92
N LEU A 80 -11.42 4.55 -1.84
CA LEU A 80 -10.35 3.58 -1.89
C LEU A 80 -10.91 2.18 -1.67
N ARG A 81 -10.72 1.30 -2.66
CA ARG A 81 -10.98 -0.13 -2.50
C ARG A 81 -9.75 -0.80 -1.91
N VAL A 82 -9.94 -1.53 -0.82
CA VAL A 82 -8.89 -2.31 -0.16
C VAL A 82 -8.71 -3.64 -0.89
N LEU A 83 -7.47 -4.02 -1.16
CA LEU A 83 -7.12 -5.26 -1.82
C LEU A 83 -6.13 -6.00 -0.92
N HIS A 84 -6.48 -7.19 -0.44
CA HIS A 84 -5.51 -8.06 0.23
C HIS A 84 -4.59 -8.67 -0.81
N THR A 85 -3.31 -8.37 -0.73
CA THR A 85 -2.28 -8.73 -1.73
C THR A 85 -1.07 -9.36 -1.03
N PRO A 86 -1.23 -10.54 -0.42
CA PRO A 86 -0.13 -11.22 0.25
C PRO A 86 0.98 -11.60 -0.72
N GLY A 87 2.17 -11.87 -0.17
CA GLY A 87 3.31 -12.37 -0.93
C GLY A 87 4.62 -11.72 -0.53
N HIS A 88 4.72 -10.37 -0.47
CA HIS A 88 5.85 -9.68 0.15
C HIS A 88 5.77 -9.80 1.68
N ALA A 89 4.59 -9.59 2.23
CA ALA A 89 4.21 -9.85 3.60
C ALA A 89 2.80 -10.46 3.60
N ARG A 90 2.46 -11.28 4.60
CA ARG A 90 1.17 -11.96 4.69
C ARG A 90 -0.01 -11.00 4.89
N ASP A 91 0.25 -9.88 5.56
CA ASP A 91 -0.71 -8.83 5.89
C ASP A 91 -0.76 -7.70 4.85
N HIS A 92 -0.13 -7.87 3.69
CA HIS A 92 0.02 -6.81 2.72
C HIS A 92 -1.31 -6.41 2.08
N LEU A 93 -1.57 -5.09 2.07
CA LEU A 93 -2.71 -4.47 1.41
C LEU A 93 -2.26 -3.49 0.33
N CYS A 94 -2.99 -3.47 -0.78
CA CYS A 94 -2.97 -2.37 -1.74
C CYS A 94 -4.27 -1.57 -1.65
N PHE A 95 -4.24 -0.31 -2.08
CA PHE A 95 -5.40 0.58 -2.07
C PHE A 95 -5.63 1.15 -3.47
N LEU A 96 -6.76 0.81 -4.07
CA LEU A 96 -7.16 1.29 -5.39
C LEU A 96 -8.11 2.48 -5.26
N HIS A 97 -7.71 3.63 -5.76
CA HIS A 97 -8.60 4.78 -5.93
C HIS A 97 -9.50 4.54 -7.16
N GLU A 98 -10.76 4.17 -6.93
CA GLU A 98 -11.65 3.66 -7.97
C GLU A 98 -11.91 4.67 -9.09
N ALA A 99 -12.03 5.96 -8.78
CA ALA A 99 -12.36 6.99 -9.78
C ALA A 99 -11.20 7.29 -10.75
N SER A 100 -9.93 7.16 -10.33
CA SER A 100 -8.77 7.45 -11.18
C SER A 100 -8.04 6.21 -11.66
N GLY A 101 -8.33 5.03 -11.08
CA GLY A 101 -7.55 3.82 -11.31
C GLY A 101 -6.14 3.86 -10.69
N SER A 102 -5.84 4.85 -9.84
CA SER A 102 -4.55 4.95 -9.16
C SER A 102 -4.43 3.88 -8.08
N LEU A 103 -3.34 3.11 -8.09
CA LEU A 103 -3.11 2.01 -7.16
C LEU A 103 -1.91 2.30 -6.26
N PHE A 104 -2.15 2.42 -4.95
CA PHE A 104 -1.11 2.45 -3.93
C PHE A 104 -0.73 1.01 -3.63
N CYS A 105 0.45 0.59 -4.07
CA CYS A 105 0.82 -0.82 -4.12
C CYS A 105 1.86 -1.22 -3.07
N GLY A 106 2.18 -0.34 -2.11
CA GLY A 106 3.13 -0.65 -1.04
C GLY A 106 4.41 -1.26 -1.58
N ASP A 107 4.81 -2.38 -1.00
CA ASP A 107 5.99 -3.15 -1.41
C ASP A 107 5.66 -4.37 -2.27
N LEU A 108 4.44 -4.46 -2.80
CA LEU A 108 4.16 -5.47 -3.83
C LEU A 108 4.86 -5.12 -5.15
N VAL A 109 5.00 -3.83 -5.45
CA VAL A 109 5.72 -3.31 -6.62
C VAL A 109 6.73 -2.27 -6.18
N ALA A 110 8.02 -2.53 -6.38
CA ALA A 110 9.05 -1.52 -6.16
C ALA A 110 9.13 -0.51 -7.32
N GLY A 111 9.51 0.72 -7.03
CA GLY A 111 9.76 1.76 -8.02
C GLY A 111 10.94 1.43 -8.94
N ALA A 112 11.94 0.69 -8.44
CA ALA A 112 13.06 0.15 -9.22
C ALA A 112 13.45 -1.21 -8.66
N GLY A 113 14.02 -2.10 -9.50
CA GLY A 113 14.41 -3.44 -9.08
C GLY A 113 13.22 -4.36 -8.75
N THR A 114 13.43 -5.24 -7.80
CA THR A 114 12.45 -6.22 -7.30
C THR A 114 12.37 -6.14 -5.77
N VAL A 115 11.25 -6.58 -5.22
CA VAL A 115 11.05 -6.67 -3.78
C VAL A 115 11.62 -7.96 -3.21
N VAL A 116 11.93 -7.98 -1.94
CA VAL A 116 12.31 -9.20 -1.21
C VAL A 116 11.05 -10.01 -0.89
N ILE A 117 11.11 -11.32 -1.11
CA ILE A 117 10.10 -12.27 -0.68
C ILE A 117 10.81 -13.28 0.21
N ASP A 118 10.62 -13.14 1.52
CA ASP A 118 11.38 -13.89 2.52
C ASP A 118 10.45 -14.70 3.44
N PRO A 119 10.47 -16.05 3.34
CA PRO A 119 9.72 -16.90 4.25
C PRO A 119 10.19 -16.74 5.71
N PRO A 120 9.32 -16.90 6.72
CA PRO A 120 7.94 -17.41 6.61
C PRO A 120 6.87 -16.32 6.37
N ASP A 121 7.22 -15.05 6.31
CA ASP A 121 6.29 -13.95 6.10
C ASP A 121 5.94 -13.77 4.63
N GLY A 122 6.94 -13.81 3.76
CA GLY A 122 6.77 -13.77 2.32
C GLY A 122 6.49 -15.15 1.70
N ASP A 123 5.67 -15.16 0.64
CA ASP A 123 5.39 -16.36 -0.18
C ASP A 123 5.38 -16.00 -1.67
N MET A 124 6.20 -16.71 -2.47
CA MET A 124 6.35 -16.41 -3.89
C MET A 124 5.09 -16.73 -4.71
N ARG A 125 4.34 -17.77 -4.33
CA ARG A 125 3.10 -18.14 -5.02
C ARG A 125 2.03 -17.08 -4.79
N ASP A 126 1.86 -16.66 -3.55
CA ASP A 126 0.94 -15.59 -3.18
C ASP A 126 1.33 -14.27 -3.84
N TYR A 127 2.63 -13.98 -3.92
CA TYR A 127 3.16 -12.80 -4.60
C TYR A 127 2.77 -12.77 -6.08
N LEU A 128 3.01 -13.87 -6.81
CA LEU A 128 2.65 -13.98 -8.23
C LEU A 128 1.13 -13.87 -8.43
N ALA A 129 0.34 -14.57 -7.60
CA ALA A 129 -1.12 -14.48 -7.64
C ALA A 129 -1.63 -13.05 -7.36
N SER A 130 -0.99 -12.33 -6.43
CA SER A 130 -1.30 -10.94 -6.16
C SER A 130 -0.97 -10.03 -7.34
N LEU A 131 0.18 -10.20 -8.00
CA LEU A 131 0.54 -9.44 -9.20
C LEU A 131 -0.44 -9.68 -10.36
N ASP A 132 -0.84 -10.93 -10.60
CA ASP A 132 -1.82 -11.28 -11.63
C ASP A 132 -3.17 -10.61 -11.37
N ARG A 133 -3.63 -10.62 -10.10
CA ARG A 133 -4.87 -9.92 -9.71
C ARG A 133 -4.78 -8.42 -9.92
N LEU A 134 -3.63 -7.79 -9.60
CA LEU A 134 -3.44 -6.36 -9.88
C LEU A 134 -3.39 -6.06 -11.37
N ALA A 135 -2.77 -6.91 -12.17
CA ALA A 135 -2.75 -6.77 -13.64
C ALA A 135 -4.17 -6.80 -14.23
N ALA A 136 -5.02 -7.72 -13.75
CA ALA A 136 -6.42 -7.84 -14.17
C ALA A 136 -7.31 -6.64 -13.80
N LEU A 137 -6.88 -5.79 -12.85
CA LEU A 137 -7.58 -4.55 -12.51
C LEU A 137 -7.29 -3.39 -13.47
N GLU A 138 -6.30 -3.54 -14.34
CA GLU A 138 -5.86 -2.52 -15.31
C GLU A 138 -5.69 -1.12 -14.67
N PRO A 139 -4.89 -1.00 -13.59
CA PRO A 139 -4.69 0.29 -12.93
C PRO A 139 -4.09 1.31 -13.90
N SER A 140 -4.38 2.60 -13.69
CA SER A 140 -3.86 3.68 -14.53
C SER A 140 -2.43 4.08 -14.16
N VAL A 141 -2.11 4.05 -12.86
CA VAL A 141 -0.79 4.38 -12.29
C VAL A 141 -0.54 3.50 -11.06
N LEU A 142 0.70 3.05 -10.89
CA LEU A 142 1.16 2.41 -9.65
C LEU A 142 1.95 3.39 -8.80
N PHE A 143 1.60 3.50 -7.53
CA PHE A 143 2.31 4.27 -6.51
C PHE A 143 2.97 3.29 -5.52
N PRO A 144 4.26 2.96 -5.73
CA PRO A 144 5.01 2.11 -4.80
C PRO A 144 5.35 2.90 -3.53
N ALA A 145 5.65 2.19 -2.43
CA ALA A 145 6.16 2.84 -1.23
C ALA A 145 7.60 3.33 -1.41
N HIS A 146 8.39 2.62 -2.22
CA HIS A 146 9.78 2.96 -2.51
C HIS A 146 10.00 3.22 -3.99
N GLY A 147 10.57 4.40 -4.32
CA GLY A 147 10.89 4.83 -5.69
C GLY A 147 9.78 5.64 -6.36
N SER A 148 9.87 5.77 -7.68
CA SER A 148 8.96 6.62 -8.44
C SER A 148 7.70 5.91 -8.88
N PRO A 149 6.57 6.63 -9.07
CA PRO A 149 5.36 6.08 -9.66
C PRO A 149 5.60 5.53 -11.08
N HIS A 150 4.80 4.51 -11.46
CA HIS A 150 4.85 3.88 -12.79
C HIS A 150 3.60 4.23 -13.60
N GLY A 151 3.78 5.00 -14.67
CA GLY A 151 2.73 5.35 -15.63
C GLY A 151 2.43 4.27 -16.68
N ALA A 152 3.12 3.13 -16.64
CA ALA A 152 2.88 1.99 -17.51
C ALA A 152 2.67 0.69 -16.69
N PRO A 153 1.56 0.60 -15.93
CA PRO A 153 1.32 -0.48 -14.97
C PRO A 153 1.36 -1.88 -15.59
N ALA A 154 0.69 -2.10 -16.72
CA ALA A 154 0.62 -3.38 -17.39
C ALA A 154 2.03 -3.91 -17.75
N ARG A 155 2.88 -3.04 -18.31
CA ARG A 155 4.27 -3.39 -18.64
C ARG A 155 5.08 -3.72 -17.39
N ARG A 156 4.90 -2.94 -16.30
CA ARG A 156 5.63 -3.14 -15.05
C ARG A 156 5.26 -4.45 -14.39
N LEU A 157 3.97 -4.74 -14.27
CA LEU A 157 3.45 -5.96 -13.65
C LEU A 157 3.85 -7.20 -14.45
N ALA A 158 3.68 -7.19 -15.79
CA ALA A 158 4.12 -8.27 -16.64
C ALA A 158 5.63 -8.52 -16.54
N GLY A 159 6.45 -7.46 -16.48
CA GLY A 159 7.89 -7.58 -16.31
C GLY A 159 8.30 -8.21 -14.97
N LEU A 160 7.60 -7.88 -13.89
CA LEU A 160 7.85 -8.48 -12.57
C LEU A 160 7.49 -9.98 -12.57
N ILE A 161 6.34 -10.35 -13.11
CA ILE A 161 5.88 -11.74 -13.22
C ILE A 161 6.89 -12.56 -14.03
N ALA A 162 7.25 -12.09 -15.24
CA ALA A 162 8.21 -12.79 -16.10
C ALA A 162 9.56 -12.98 -15.39
N HIS A 163 10.11 -11.92 -14.79
CA HIS A 163 11.38 -11.98 -14.07
C HIS A 163 11.36 -13.01 -12.93
N ARG A 164 10.25 -13.13 -12.18
CA ARG A 164 10.12 -14.10 -11.09
C ARG A 164 10.01 -15.53 -11.62
N LEU A 165 9.23 -15.75 -12.67
CA LEU A 165 9.10 -17.07 -13.28
C LEU A 165 10.45 -17.57 -13.83
N GLU A 166 11.22 -16.73 -14.49
CA GLU A 166 12.54 -17.08 -15.00
C GLU A 166 13.56 -17.42 -13.90
N ARG A 167 13.53 -16.65 -12.78
CA ARG A 167 14.53 -16.79 -11.72
C ARG A 167 14.19 -17.90 -10.72
N ASP A 168 12.93 -17.99 -10.32
CA ASP A 168 12.52 -18.84 -9.19
C ASP A 168 11.91 -20.18 -9.66
N TYR A 169 11.63 -20.31 -10.98
CA TYR A 169 11.15 -21.54 -11.64
C TYR A 169 11.88 -21.77 -12.97
N PRO A 170 13.22 -21.96 -12.94
CA PRO A 170 13.97 -22.28 -14.16
C PRO A 170 13.49 -23.61 -14.73
N HIS A 171 13.33 -23.68 -16.06
CA HIS A 171 12.91 -24.87 -16.81
C HIS A 171 13.97 -25.97 -16.79
#